data_18cb300d503f5ce48c1ad48bfc638d72
#
_entry.id   18cb300d503f5ce48c1ad48bfc638d72
#
_cell.length_a   1.000
_cell.length_b   1.000
_cell.length_c   1.000
_cell.angle_alpha   90.00
_cell.angle_beta   90.00
_cell.angle_gamma   90.00
#
_symmetry.space_group_name_H-M   'P 1'
#
loop_
_entity.id
_entity.type
_entity.pdbx_description
1 polymer ?
#
loop_
_entity_poly.entity_id
_entity_poly.type
_entity_poly.pdbx_seq_one_letter_code
_entity_poly.pdbx_strand_id
1 'polypeptide(L)'
;NSASVTERCVEEAIRRGIVLYAAHTNLDSTPQGMSWRVAQMLNLQDVEVLQPTNDAGAGFGVTGELAEAVESEVFMREVMSQFGVRALRHSDIVKPKVCKVAICTGAGGSLIDEARRSGADIYLTADLKYNDFMRHENTIILADMGHFESEYCAIQILFDILSKNLCIFAVRKSVCSRNPVNYMTR
;
A
#
# COMPACT_ATOMS: atom_id res chain seq x y z
N ASN A 1 -9.15 -27.64 -21.14
CA ASN A 1 -9.04 -28.00 -19.71
C ASN A 1 -8.19 -26.95 -19.03
N SER A 2 -8.85 -25.97 -18.39
CA SER A 2 -8.16 -24.90 -17.67
C SER A 2 -7.54 -25.46 -16.39
N ALA A 3 -6.20 -25.54 -16.34
CA ALA A 3 -5.45 -26.16 -15.25
C ALA A 3 -5.30 -25.22 -14.04
N SER A 4 -5.12 -23.93 -14.28
CA SER A 4 -4.93 -22.91 -13.22
C SER A 4 -6.22 -22.18 -12.85
N VAL A 5 -6.23 -21.52 -11.69
CA VAL A 5 -7.35 -20.66 -11.28
C VAL A 5 -7.53 -19.51 -12.28
N THR A 6 -6.45 -18.92 -12.74
CA THR A 6 -6.46 -17.81 -13.71
C THR A 6 -7.12 -18.23 -15.02
N GLU A 7 -6.74 -19.39 -15.58
CA GLU A 7 -7.34 -19.90 -16.81
C GLU A 7 -8.84 -20.13 -16.66
N ARG A 8 -9.27 -20.73 -15.54
CA ARG A 8 -10.71 -20.93 -15.27
C ARG A 8 -11.48 -19.61 -15.16
N CYS A 9 -10.89 -18.60 -14.53
CA CYS A 9 -11.51 -17.27 -14.44
C CYS A 9 -11.67 -16.63 -15.83
N VAL A 10 -10.63 -16.72 -16.67
CA VAL A 10 -10.68 -16.20 -18.06
C VAL A 10 -11.74 -16.96 -18.88
N GLU A 11 -11.75 -18.30 -18.83
CA GLU A 11 -12.74 -19.12 -19.52
C GLU A 11 -14.17 -18.73 -19.12
N GLU A 12 -14.43 -18.58 -17.82
CA GLU A 12 -15.75 -18.22 -17.31
C GLU A 12 -16.15 -16.78 -17.68
N ALA A 13 -15.20 -15.86 -17.69
CA ALA A 13 -15.44 -14.50 -18.13
C ALA A 13 -15.85 -14.45 -19.60
N ILE A 14 -15.15 -15.19 -20.47
CA ILE A 14 -15.49 -15.30 -21.89
C ILE A 14 -16.88 -15.90 -22.08
N ARG A 15 -17.18 -17.01 -21.40
CA ARG A 15 -18.50 -17.69 -21.50
C ARG A 15 -19.66 -16.80 -21.09
N ARG A 16 -19.45 -15.92 -20.12
CA ARG A 16 -20.50 -15.03 -19.57
C ARG A 16 -20.51 -13.64 -20.16
N GLY A 17 -19.62 -13.33 -21.11
CA GLY A 17 -19.49 -11.98 -21.67
C GLY A 17 -19.05 -10.93 -20.65
N ILE A 18 -18.24 -11.32 -19.65
CA ILE A 18 -17.73 -10.43 -18.61
C ILE A 18 -16.41 -9.82 -19.09
N VAL A 19 -16.34 -8.49 -19.07
CA VAL A 19 -15.11 -7.75 -19.32
C VAL A 19 -14.29 -7.66 -18.01
N LEU A 20 -13.03 -8.04 -18.08
CA LEU A 20 -12.08 -7.91 -16.97
C LEU A 20 -11.17 -6.71 -17.21
N TYR A 21 -11.07 -5.83 -16.22
CA TYR A 21 -10.13 -4.72 -16.20
C TYR A 21 -9.28 -4.81 -14.94
N ALA A 22 -7.97 -4.77 -15.08
CA ALA A 22 -7.02 -4.75 -13.97
C ALA A 22 -6.34 -3.38 -13.88
N ALA A 23 -6.58 -2.67 -12.79
CA ALA A 23 -5.75 -1.55 -12.39
C ALA A 23 -4.55 -2.10 -11.59
N HIS A 24 -3.35 -1.68 -11.94
CA HIS A 24 -2.10 -2.11 -11.32
C HIS A 24 -1.21 -0.88 -11.09
N THR A 25 0.04 -0.89 -11.50
CA THR A 25 0.98 0.24 -11.36
C THR A 25 0.49 1.57 -11.93
N ASN A 26 -0.45 1.56 -12.85
CA ASN A 26 -1.12 2.77 -13.34
C ASN A 26 -1.97 3.45 -12.26
N LEU A 27 -2.54 2.69 -11.31
CA LEU A 27 -3.26 3.23 -10.16
C LEU A 27 -2.30 3.68 -9.06
N ASP A 28 -1.17 2.95 -8.88
CA ASP A 28 -0.16 3.30 -7.87
C ASP A 28 0.53 4.62 -8.21
N SER A 29 0.88 4.82 -9.50
CA SER A 29 1.67 5.96 -9.96
C SER A 29 0.86 7.22 -10.26
N THR A 30 -0.46 7.15 -10.25
CA THR A 30 -1.30 8.33 -10.52
C THR A 30 -1.25 9.32 -9.35
N PRO A 31 -1.32 10.63 -9.61
CA PRO A 31 -1.52 11.61 -8.53
C PRO A 31 -2.74 11.25 -7.68
N GLN A 32 -2.57 11.29 -6.35
CA GLN A 32 -3.59 10.84 -5.39
C GLN A 32 -3.99 9.35 -5.51
N GLY A 33 -3.09 8.51 -6.02
CA GLY A 33 -3.27 7.07 -6.11
C GLY A 33 -3.18 6.35 -4.77
N MET A 34 -2.72 5.08 -4.82
CA MET A 34 -2.76 4.16 -3.68
C MET A 34 -2.01 4.66 -2.45
N SER A 35 -0.72 5.00 -2.58
CA SER A 35 0.11 5.44 -1.45
C SER A 35 -0.37 6.79 -0.87
N TRP A 36 -0.91 7.69 -1.69
CA TRP A 36 -1.57 8.91 -1.23
C TRP A 36 -2.79 8.61 -0.37
N ARG A 37 -3.59 7.63 -0.76
CA ARG A 37 -4.77 7.24 0.01
C ARG A 37 -4.39 6.71 1.39
N VAL A 38 -3.33 5.90 1.47
CA VAL A 38 -2.79 5.42 2.75
C VAL A 38 -2.28 6.59 3.59
N ALA A 39 -1.55 7.54 2.99
CA ALA A 39 -1.09 8.74 3.69
C ALA A 39 -2.26 9.58 4.24
N GLN A 40 -3.33 9.76 3.47
CA GLN A 40 -4.56 10.43 3.94
C GLN A 40 -5.22 9.68 5.11
N MET A 41 -5.29 8.37 5.04
CA MET A 41 -5.86 7.57 6.13
C MET A 41 -5.03 7.71 7.41
N LEU A 42 -3.71 7.86 7.31
CA LEU A 42 -2.81 8.12 8.44
C LEU A 42 -2.76 9.61 8.84
N ASN A 43 -3.55 10.49 8.21
CA ASN A 43 -3.59 11.93 8.44
C ASN A 43 -2.22 12.61 8.27
N LEU A 44 -1.39 12.12 7.34
CA LEU A 44 -0.10 12.74 7.05
C LEU A 44 -0.29 14.09 6.37
N GLN A 45 0.52 15.06 6.76
CA GLN A 45 0.63 16.39 6.20
C GLN A 45 1.82 16.47 5.24
N ASP A 46 1.88 17.52 4.41
CA ASP A 46 2.99 17.82 3.50
C ASP A 46 3.39 16.59 2.64
N VAL A 47 2.36 15.94 2.08
CA VAL A 47 2.55 14.70 1.33
C VAL A 47 3.19 15.00 -0.02
N GLU A 48 4.32 14.34 -0.31
CA GLU A 48 5.08 14.45 -1.54
C GLU A 48 5.35 13.07 -2.15
N VAL A 49 5.52 13.02 -3.48
CA VAL A 49 5.88 11.78 -4.19
C VAL A 49 7.32 11.38 -3.85
N LEU A 50 7.50 10.12 -3.47
CA LEU A 50 8.81 9.58 -3.08
C LEU A 50 9.74 9.38 -4.29
N GLN A 51 9.23 8.79 -5.38
CA GLN A 51 9.95 8.60 -6.63
C GLN A 51 9.14 9.16 -7.80
N PRO A 52 9.34 10.43 -8.19
CA PRO A 52 8.67 11.03 -9.34
C PRO A 52 9.04 10.32 -10.65
N THR A 53 8.07 10.14 -11.54
CA THR A 53 8.26 9.60 -12.89
C THR A 53 8.09 10.65 -13.99
N ASN A 54 7.44 11.77 -13.65
CA ASN A 54 7.28 12.92 -14.55
C ASN A 54 7.00 14.20 -13.75
N ASP A 55 6.99 15.34 -14.44
CA ASP A 55 6.75 16.66 -13.83
C ASP A 55 5.27 16.92 -13.50
N ALA A 56 4.36 16.02 -13.86
CA ALA A 56 2.93 16.14 -13.61
C ALA A 56 2.48 15.55 -12.26
N GLY A 57 3.43 15.20 -11.39
CA GLY A 57 3.16 14.68 -10.05
C GLY A 57 2.83 13.18 -10.01
N ALA A 58 3.06 12.45 -11.11
CA ALA A 58 2.99 11.00 -11.12
C ALA A 58 4.29 10.39 -10.56
N GLY A 59 4.18 9.27 -9.87
CA GLY A 59 5.34 8.57 -9.32
C GLY A 59 4.95 7.49 -8.32
N PHE A 60 5.95 6.84 -7.77
CA PHE A 60 5.76 5.72 -6.86
C PHE A 60 6.09 6.09 -5.43
N GLY A 61 5.22 5.66 -4.51
CA GLY A 61 5.33 5.95 -3.11
C GLY A 61 5.14 7.43 -2.78
N VAL A 62 5.00 7.71 -1.51
CA VAL A 62 4.90 9.08 -0.98
C VAL A 62 5.67 9.20 0.33
N THR A 63 6.01 10.44 0.70
CA THR A 63 6.40 10.82 2.06
C THR A 63 5.41 11.82 2.61
N GLY A 64 5.31 11.89 3.93
CA GLY A 64 4.52 12.90 4.62
C GLY A 64 4.87 12.92 6.10
N GLU A 65 4.34 13.89 6.83
CA GLU A 65 4.65 14.10 8.23
C GLU A 65 3.42 13.95 9.12
N LEU A 66 3.60 13.34 10.28
CA LEU A 66 2.61 13.36 11.34
C LEU A 66 2.57 14.77 11.97
N ALA A 67 1.41 15.19 12.45
CA ALA A 67 1.27 16.48 13.14
C ALA A 67 2.19 16.60 14.37
N GLU A 68 2.46 15.48 15.03
CA GLU A 68 3.36 15.38 16.18
C GLU A 68 4.12 14.04 16.10
N ALA A 69 5.35 14.03 16.62
CA ALA A 69 6.14 12.79 16.67
C ALA A 69 5.55 11.80 17.69
N VAL A 70 5.30 10.58 17.25
CA VAL A 70 4.69 9.49 18.03
C VAL A 70 5.73 8.41 18.32
N GLU A 71 5.67 7.75 19.46
CA GLU A 71 6.52 6.59 19.77
C GLU A 71 6.36 5.51 18.70
N SER A 72 7.47 4.96 18.22
CA SER A 72 7.48 4.09 17.02
C SER A 72 6.62 2.85 17.17
N GLU A 73 6.62 2.21 18.34
CA GLU A 73 5.74 1.06 18.60
C GLU A 73 4.25 1.46 18.61
N VAL A 74 3.93 2.64 19.16
CA VAL A 74 2.55 3.15 19.19
C VAL A 74 2.08 3.38 17.76
N PHE A 75 2.88 4.07 16.93
CA PHE A 75 2.56 4.30 15.52
C PHE A 75 2.35 3.00 14.76
N MET A 76 3.23 2.00 14.91
CA MET A 76 3.07 0.70 14.25
C MET A 76 1.79 -0.02 14.70
N ARG A 77 1.41 0.07 15.98
CA ARG A 77 0.13 -0.51 16.48
C ARG A 77 -1.09 0.21 15.92
N GLU A 78 -1.02 1.53 15.73
CA GLU A 78 -2.06 2.31 15.07
C GLU A 78 -2.23 1.89 13.61
N VAL A 79 -1.11 1.72 12.87
CA VAL A 79 -1.13 1.17 11.51
C VAL A 79 -1.79 -0.22 11.50
N MET A 80 -1.39 -1.12 12.41
CA MET A 80 -1.99 -2.46 12.50
C MET A 80 -3.50 -2.39 12.74
N SER A 81 -3.94 -1.54 13.65
CA SER A 81 -5.37 -1.37 13.98
C SER A 81 -6.16 -0.80 12.80
N GLN A 82 -5.63 0.23 12.16
CA GLN A 82 -6.32 0.97 11.10
C GLN A 82 -6.46 0.16 9.82
N PHE A 83 -5.44 -0.62 9.46
CA PHE A 83 -5.41 -1.40 8.23
C PHE A 83 -5.76 -2.89 8.44
N GLY A 84 -6.09 -3.29 9.66
CA GLY A 84 -6.42 -4.69 10.00
C GLY A 84 -5.23 -5.65 9.86
N VAL A 85 -4.02 -5.14 10.02
CA VAL A 85 -2.78 -5.93 9.94
C VAL A 85 -2.68 -6.87 11.13
N ARG A 86 -2.66 -8.18 10.88
CA ARG A 86 -2.58 -9.19 11.94
C ARG A 86 -1.18 -9.40 12.47
N ALA A 87 -0.18 -9.26 11.60
CA ALA A 87 1.23 -9.39 11.93
C ALA A 87 2.03 -8.43 11.07
N LEU A 88 2.63 -7.42 11.70
CA LEU A 88 3.51 -6.47 11.07
C LEU A 88 4.95 -6.95 11.27
N ARG A 89 5.69 -7.10 10.16
CA ARG A 89 7.12 -7.42 10.21
C ARG A 89 7.91 -6.13 10.17
N HIS A 90 8.93 -5.97 10.98
CA HIS A 90 9.74 -4.76 10.97
C HIS A 90 11.23 -5.06 11.21
N SER A 91 12.09 -4.14 10.75
CA SER A 91 13.51 -4.10 11.10
C SER A 91 13.70 -3.66 12.56
N ASP A 92 14.93 -3.55 13.01
CA ASP A 92 15.21 -2.94 14.30
C ASP A 92 14.57 -1.56 14.42
N ILE A 93 14.08 -1.23 15.63
CA ILE A 93 13.50 0.08 15.93
C ILE A 93 14.64 1.05 16.22
N VAL A 94 15.20 1.60 15.17
CA VAL A 94 16.36 2.51 15.21
C VAL A 94 15.98 3.97 15.48
N LYS A 95 14.70 4.27 15.46
CA LYS A 95 14.10 5.57 15.78
C LYS A 95 13.11 5.40 16.92
N PRO A 96 13.29 6.05 18.07
CA PRO A 96 12.35 5.95 19.19
C PRO A 96 11.00 6.58 18.88
N LYS A 97 10.97 7.58 18.01
CA LYS A 97 9.77 8.27 17.56
C LYS A 97 9.73 8.35 16.03
N VAL A 98 8.52 8.40 15.49
CA VAL A 98 8.19 8.60 14.10
C VAL A 98 7.50 9.95 13.95
N CYS A 99 7.99 10.77 13.03
CA CYS A 99 7.33 11.97 12.55
C CYS A 99 7.18 11.92 11.02
N LYS A 100 8.27 11.64 10.31
CA LYS A 100 8.27 11.52 8.85
C LYS A 100 8.08 10.07 8.42
N VAL A 101 7.06 9.83 7.60
CA VAL A 101 6.65 8.50 7.14
C VAL A 101 6.82 8.43 5.64
N ALA A 102 7.49 7.39 5.14
CA ALA A 102 7.47 7.01 3.73
C ALA A 102 6.52 5.83 3.52
N ILE A 103 5.80 5.80 2.40
CA ILE A 103 4.81 4.77 2.10
C ILE A 103 4.95 4.35 0.64
N CYS A 104 4.97 3.04 0.40
CA CYS A 104 4.71 2.46 -0.92
C CYS A 104 3.82 1.23 -0.73
N THR A 105 2.59 1.29 -1.21
CA THR A 105 1.65 0.18 -1.18
C THR A 105 2.11 -0.98 -2.06
N GLY A 106 1.74 -2.21 -1.72
CA GLY A 106 2.23 -3.40 -2.41
C GLY A 106 3.73 -3.64 -2.22
N ALA A 107 4.37 -4.26 -3.21
CA ALA A 107 5.76 -4.68 -3.15
C ALA A 107 6.75 -3.51 -3.36
N GLY A 108 7.08 -2.79 -2.30
CA GLY A 108 7.93 -1.58 -2.36
C GLY A 108 9.41 -1.78 -2.02
N GLY A 109 9.93 -3.01 -2.00
CA GLY A 109 11.33 -3.27 -1.67
C GLY A 109 12.36 -2.53 -2.54
N SER A 110 11.98 -2.13 -3.77
CA SER A 110 12.82 -1.34 -4.67
C SER A 110 13.02 0.11 -4.21
N LEU A 111 12.09 0.67 -3.43
CA LEU A 111 12.11 2.07 -3.00
C LEU A 111 12.72 2.29 -1.60
N ILE A 112 13.31 1.27 -0.99
CA ILE A 112 13.95 1.40 0.34
C ILE A 112 14.99 2.51 0.36
N ASP A 113 15.83 2.60 -0.68
CA ASP A 113 16.90 3.60 -0.73
C ASP A 113 16.36 5.02 -0.94
N GLU A 114 15.26 5.16 -1.67
CA GLU A 114 14.53 6.42 -1.83
C GLU A 114 13.91 6.86 -0.50
N ALA A 115 13.22 5.94 0.19
CA ALA A 115 12.64 6.19 1.51
C ALA A 115 13.69 6.61 2.52
N ARG A 116 14.85 5.95 2.52
CA ARG A 116 15.98 6.32 3.39
C ARG A 116 16.55 7.71 3.06
N ARG A 117 16.75 8.01 1.76
CA ARG A 117 17.24 9.32 1.29
C ARG A 117 16.28 10.47 1.56
N SER A 118 14.98 10.20 1.63
CA SER A 118 13.99 11.21 1.98
C SER A 118 14.07 11.66 3.43
N GLY A 119 14.83 10.94 4.28
CA GLY A 119 14.93 11.21 5.70
C GLY A 119 13.74 10.72 6.51
N ALA A 120 12.91 9.81 5.98
CA ALA A 120 11.81 9.21 6.72
C ALA A 120 12.30 8.41 7.93
N ASP A 121 11.54 8.43 9.02
CA ASP A 121 11.81 7.66 10.22
C ASP A 121 11.38 6.21 10.06
N ILE A 122 10.29 6.00 9.32
CA ILE A 122 9.73 4.68 9.00
C ILE A 122 9.30 4.61 7.55
N TYR A 123 9.45 3.43 6.95
CA TYR A 123 8.96 3.09 5.62
C TYR A 123 7.92 1.98 5.71
N LEU A 124 6.67 2.30 5.38
CA LEU A 124 5.55 1.36 5.31
C LEU A 124 5.43 0.80 3.90
N THR A 125 5.50 -0.51 3.75
CA THR A 125 5.38 -1.20 2.46
C THR A 125 4.94 -2.64 2.66
N ALA A 126 5.08 -3.49 1.63
CA ALA A 126 4.82 -4.92 1.72
C ALA A 126 5.84 -5.75 0.93
N ASP A 127 5.73 -7.07 1.07
CA ASP A 127 6.52 -8.10 0.36
C ASP A 127 8.04 -7.94 0.51
N LEU A 128 8.49 -7.43 1.66
CA LEU A 128 9.91 -7.34 1.95
C LEU A 128 10.51 -8.72 2.15
N LYS A 129 11.62 -8.99 1.47
CA LYS A 129 12.41 -10.20 1.63
C LYS A 129 13.31 -10.10 2.86
N TYR A 130 13.80 -11.23 3.34
CA TYR A 130 14.74 -11.27 4.47
C TYR A 130 15.89 -10.24 4.37
N ASN A 131 16.54 -10.20 3.21
CA ASN A 131 17.67 -9.31 2.99
C ASN A 131 17.28 -7.83 2.87
N ASP A 132 16.02 -7.53 2.55
CA ASP A 132 15.56 -6.14 2.48
C ASP A 132 15.56 -5.50 3.86
N PHE A 133 15.22 -6.24 4.92
CA PHE A 133 15.25 -5.73 6.29
C PHE A 133 16.65 -5.30 6.75
N MET A 134 17.71 -5.85 6.17
CA MET A 134 19.08 -5.44 6.49
C MET A 134 19.45 -4.06 5.92
N ARG A 135 18.67 -3.57 4.94
CA ARG A 135 18.91 -2.27 4.27
C ARG A 135 18.45 -1.06 5.09
N HIS A 136 17.94 -1.26 6.30
CA HIS A 136 17.58 -0.15 7.20
C HIS A 136 18.81 0.70 7.61
N GLU A 137 20.02 0.12 7.58
CA GLU A 137 21.32 0.76 7.86
C GLU A 137 21.33 1.65 9.12
N ASN A 138 20.55 1.27 10.13
CA ASN A 138 20.34 2.01 11.38
C ASN A 138 19.83 3.45 11.20
N THR A 139 19.18 3.76 10.07
CA THR A 139 18.70 5.10 9.76
C THR A 139 17.18 5.21 9.63
N ILE A 140 16.49 4.11 9.27
CA ILE A 140 15.04 4.06 9.03
C ILE A 140 14.48 2.75 9.58
N ILE A 141 13.24 2.76 10.04
CA ILE A 141 12.49 1.53 10.36
C ILE A 141 11.82 1.05 9.08
N LEU A 142 12.10 -0.19 8.67
CA LEU A 142 11.37 -0.84 7.57
C LEU A 142 10.23 -1.65 8.15
N ALA A 143 9.00 -1.40 7.70
CA ALA A 143 7.81 -2.04 8.21
C ALA A 143 6.96 -2.60 7.06
N ASP A 144 6.81 -3.93 7.06
CA ASP A 144 5.98 -4.68 6.12
C ASP A 144 4.61 -4.92 6.74
N MET A 145 3.61 -4.22 6.22
CA MET A 145 2.24 -4.27 6.72
C MET A 145 1.33 -5.26 5.98
N GLY A 146 1.89 -5.99 5.00
CA GLY A 146 1.17 -6.93 4.17
C GLY A 146 0.61 -6.31 2.88
N HIS A 147 0.69 -7.08 1.79
CA HIS A 147 0.27 -6.62 0.45
C HIS A 147 -1.22 -6.28 0.41
N PHE A 148 -2.05 -7.24 0.83
CA PHE A 148 -3.51 -7.07 0.85
C PHE A 148 -3.93 -5.88 1.71
N GLU A 149 -3.38 -5.75 2.91
CA GLU A 149 -3.69 -4.70 3.86
C GLU A 149 -3.33 -3.32 3.33
N SER A 150 -2.16 -3.20 2.68
CA SER A 150 -1.68 -1.95 2.10
C SER A 150 -2.50 -1.50 0.88
N GLU A 151 -3.12 -2.44 0.15
CA GLU A 151 -3.85 -2.17 -1.10
C GLU A 151 -5.37 -2.29 -0.99
N TYR A 152 -5.92 -2.72 0.14
CA TYR A 152 -7.37 -2.92 0.27
C TYR A 152 -8.19 -1.64 0.00
N CYS A 153 -7.60 -0.47 0.20
CA CYS A 153 -8.21 0.82 -0.11
C CYS A 153 -8.48 1.02 -1.62
N ALA A 154 -7.87 0.24 -2.53
CA ALA A 154 -8.13 0.27 -3.97
C ALA A 154 -9.60 0.09 -4.30
N ILE A 155 -10.31 -0.76 -3.56
CA ILE A 155 -11.75 -0.99 -3.75
C ILE A 155 -12.54 0.31 -3.58
N GLN A 156 -12.19 1.10 -2.58
CA GLN A 156 -12.87 2.38 -2.35
C GLN A 156 -12.47 3.43 -3.38
N ILE A 157 -11.17 3.52 -3.73
CA ILE A 157 -10.68 4.45 -4.76
C ILE A 157 -11.39 4.21 -6.10
N LEU A 158 -11.43 2.96 -6.55
CA LEU A 158 -12.09 2.61 -7.80
C LEU A 158 -13.60 2.83 -7.73
N PHE A 159 -14.23 2.52 -6.61
CA PHE A 159 -15.64 2.77 -6.41
C PHE A 159 -15.97 4.27 -6.53
N ASP A 160 -15.18 5.13 -5.90
CA ASP A 160 -15.38 6.58 -5.92
C ASP A 160 -15.21 7.14 -7.35
N ILE A 161 -14.14 6.71 -8.04
CA ILE A 161 -13.88 7.12 -9.44
C ILE A 161 -15.01 6.67 -10.36
N LEU A 162 -15.40 5.40 -10.30
CA LEU A 162 -16.43 4.85 -11.17
C LEU A 162 -17.80 5.44 -10.88
N SER A 163 -18.18 5.60 -9.61
CA SER A 163 -19.46 6.19 -9.23
C SER A 163 -19.61 7.65 -9.67
N LYS A 164 -18.49 8.40 -9.67
CA LYS A 164 -18.47 9.79 -10.13
C LYS A 164 -18.64 9.90 -11.66
N ASN A 165 -18.05 8.95 -12.41
CA ASN A 165 -17.98 9.05 -13.86
C ASN A 165 -19.05 8.20 -14.61
N LEU A 166 -19.62 7.19 -13.97
CA LEU A 166 -20.58 6.25 -14.56
C LEU A 166 -21.95 6.40 -13.93
N CYS A 167 -22.57 7.58 -14.09
CA CYS A 167 -23.84 7.93 -13.44
C CYS A 167 -25.04 7.04 -13.86
N ILE A 168 -24.95 6.34 -15.00
CA ILE A 168 -26.01 5.49 -15.54
C ILE A 168 -25.85 3.99 -15.19
N PHE A 169 -24.74 3.62 -14.52
CA PHE A 169 -24.46 2.25 -14.12
C PHE A 169 -24.46 2.08 -12.60
N ALA A 170 -24.96 0.94 -12.13
CA ALA A 170 -24.86 0.57 -10.72
C ALA A 170 -23.46 0.03 -10.43
N VAL A 171 -22.60 0.87 -9.86
CA VAL A 171 -21.29 0.44 -9.37
C VAL A 171 -21.46 -0.33 -8.05
N ARG A 172 -20.83 -1.48 -7.93
CA ARG A 172 -20.90 -2.32 -6.72
C ARG A 172 -19.51 -2.75 -6.29
N LYS A 173 -19.26 -2.72 -4.99
CA LYS A 173 -18.07 -3.32 -4.38
C LYS A 173 -18.30 -4.81 -4.14
N SER A 174 -17.28 -5.63 -4.46
CA SER A 174 -17.32 -7.06 -4.11
C SER A 174 -17.24 -7.21 -2.58
N VAL A 175 -18.06 -8.09 -2.06
CA VAL A 175 -18.02 -8.53 -0.65
C VAL A 175 -17.23 -9.82 -0.45
N CYS A 176 -16.69 -10.38 -1.53
CA CYS A 176 -15.94 -11.64 -1.53
C CYS A 176 -14.43 -11.44 -1.45
N SER A 177 -13.96 -10.18 -1.52
CA SER A 177 -12.52 -9.88 -1.43
C SER A 177 -12.03 -10.14 -0.01
N ARG A 178 -11.02 -11.01 0.09
CA ARG A 178 -10.40 -11.38 1.37
C ARG A 178 -8.92 -11.65 1.17
N ASN A 179 -8.15 -11.43 2.23
CA ASN A 179 -6.75 -11.75 2.22
C ASN A 179 -6.54 -13.27 2.03
N PRO A 180 -5.79 -13.71 1.00
CA PRO A 180 -5.45 -15.11 0.83
C PRO A 180 -4.38 -15.60 1.83
N VAL A 181 -3.65 -14.68 2.47
CA VAL A 181 -2.63 -15.00 3.46
C VAL A 181 -3.27 -15.22 4.81
N ASN A 182 -2.96 -16.35 5.42
CA ASN A 182 -3.42 -16.69 6.76
C ASN A 182 -2.22 -16.77 7.72
N TYR A 183 -2.42 -16.31 8.95
CA TYR A 183 -1.38 -16.29 9.98
C TYR A 183 -1.74 -17.30 11.06
N MET A 184 -0.76 -18.13 11.42
CA MET A 184 -0.85 -18.99 12.61
C MET A 184 0.05 -18.37 13.67
N THR A 185 -0.53 -17.98 14.79
CA THR A 185 0.18 -17.48 15.98
C THR A 185 0.19 -18.53 17.05
N ARG A 186 1.19 -18.48 17.95
CA ARG A 186 1.27 -19.36 19.12
C ARG A 186 0.24 -18.99 20.16
#